data_baecf88702101a54dbf95ae4229447e8
#
_entry.id   baecf88702101a54dbf95ae4229447e8
#
_cell.length_a   1.000
_cell.length_b   1.000
_cell.length_c   1.000
_cell.angle_alpha   90.00
_cell.angle_beta   90.00
_cell.angle_gamma   90.00
#
_symmetry.space_group_name_H-M   'P 1'
#
loop_
_entity.id
_entity.type
_entity.pdbx_description
1 polymer ?
#
loop_
_entity_poly.entity_id
_entity_poly.type
_entity_poly.pdbx_seq_one_letter_code
_entity_poly.pdbx_strand_id
1 'polypeptide(L)'
;MEDLSNEIIHKNGTVSKISIGDTEKFSAGEIFDKSAAVTVSYHSLKSKSAPTAESQLVDGQVRISATPKELKGKSYQEVFSLLQEIGFTNITSKPMGDLKKGWLHDDGEVKEVSIAGSTKFSTNDIFDSDAEIVIFYHSFPSE
;
A
#
# COMPACT_ATOMS: atom_id res chain seq x y z
N MET A 1 34.13 2.74 -23.80
CA MET A 1 33.94 2.34 -23.14
C MET A 1 33.20 1.42 -23.22
N GLU A 2 33.10 0.62 -23.05
CA GLU A 2 32.53 -0.21 -23.15
C GLU A 2 31.66 -0.45 -22.47
N ASP A 3 30.97 -0.61 -22.70
CA ASP A 3 30.14 -0.76 -22.16
C ASP A 3 30.01 -1.86 -21.68
N LEU A 4 29.74 -2.07 -21.14
CA LEU A 4 29.55 -2.99 -20.44
C LEU A 4 28.41 -3.63 -20.53
N SER A 5 27.77 -3.50 -21.52
CA SER A 5 26.53 -4.07 -21.57
C SER A 5 26.53 -5.45 -21.16
N ASN A 6 27.56 -6.05 -21.29
CA ASN A 6 27.45 -7.37 -21.07
C ASN A 6 27.74 -7.67 -19.70
N GLU A 7 28.33 -6.90 -19.01
CA GLU A 7 28.62 -7.26 -17.82
C GLU A 7 28.22 -6.47 -16.91
N ILE A 8 27.30 -5.82 -16.99
CA ILE A 8 26.92 -5.09 -16.12
C ILE A 8 26.84 -5.42 -14.86
N ILE A 9 27.66 -5.36 -14.17
CA ILE A 9 27.64 -5.76 -12.94
C ILE A 9 27.69 -4.61 -12.08
N HIS A 10 26.85 -3.68 -12.21
CA HIS A 10 26.79 -2.57 -11.30
C HIS A 10 26.02 -2.98 -10.05
N LYS A 11 26.62 -2.89 -8.94
CA LYS A 11 25.95 -3.20 -7.70
C LYS A 11 24.94 -2.12 -7.37
N ASN A 12 23.90 -2.50 -6.69
CA ASN A 12 22.91 -1.54 -6.25
C ASN A 12 23.59 -0.49 -5.38
N GLY A 13 23.37 0.76 -5.68
CA GLY A 13 23.99 1.85 -4.96
C GLY A 13 25.29 2.36 -5.59
N THR A 14 25.75 1.74 -6.67
CA THR A 14 26.96 2.23 -7.33
C THR A 14 26.67 3.57 -8.01
N VAL A 15 27.48 4.56 -7.74
CA VAL A 15 27.28 5.88 -8.33
C VAL A 15 27.55 5.81 -9.82
N SER A 16 26.61 6.29 -10.60
CA SER A 16 26.77 6.32 -12.05
C SER A 16 27.20 7.69 -12.52
N LYS A 17 26.85 8.74 -11.83
CA LYS A 17 27.16 10.09 -12.28
C LYS A 17 27.05 11.05 -11.12
N ILE A 18 27.89 12.06 -11.11
CA ILE A 18 27.81 13.12 -10.13
C ILE A 18 27.85 14.44 -10.92
N SER A 19 26.99 15.36 -10.58
CA SER A 19 27.04 16.70 -11.17
C SER A 19 27.04 17.72 -10.03
N ILE A 20 27.76 18.80 -10.26
CA ILE A 20 27.82 19.90 -9.30
C ILE A 20 27.33 21.13 -10.04
N GLY A 21 26.22 21.68 -9.58
CA GLY A 21 25.53 22.74 -10.29
C GLY A 21 25.11 22.20 -11.66
N ASP A 22 25.48 22.87 -12.72
CA ASP A 22 25.17 22.44 -14.09
C ASP A 22 26.32 21.67 -14.71
N THR A 23 27.35 21.35 -13.96
CA THR A 23 28.54 20.73 -14.49
C THR A 23 28.65 19.26 -14.17
N GLU A 24 28.76 18.42 -15.20
CA GLU A 24 28.90 16.99 -14.99
C GLU A 24 30.35 16.58 -15.07
N LYS A 25 31.20 17.44 -15.62
CA LYS A 25 32.60 17.12 -15.75
C LYS A 25 33.42 18.12 -14.94
N PHE A 26 34.04 17.64 -13.92
CA PHE A 26 34.87 18.49 -13.08
C PHE A 26 36.17 17.76 -12.74
N SER A 27 37.15 18.49 -12.39
CA SER A 27 38.49 17.95 -12.10
C SER A 27 38.90 18.29 -10.67
N ALA A 28 39.88 17.56 -10.18
CA ALA A 28 40.42 17.85 -8.87
C ALA A 28 41.01 19.26 -8.86
N GLY A 29 40.63 20.00 -7.86
CA GLY A 29 41.13 21.38 -7.75
C GLY A 29 40.15 22.44 -8.24
N GLU A 30 39.08 22.03 -8.91
CA GLU A 30 38.11 23.02 -9.35
C GLU A 30 37.35 23.59 -8.15
N ILE A 31 37.00 24.82 -8.27
CA ILE A 31 36.31 25.53 -7.18
C ILE A 31 34.85 25.73 -7.55
N PHE A 32 33.98 25.34 -6.67
CA PHE A 32 32.52 25.52 -6.87
C PHE A 32 31.95 26.30 -5.69
N ASP A 33 30.83 26.93 -5.92
CA ASP A 33 30.17 27.64 -4.85
C ASP A 33 29.69 26.63 -3.82
N LYS A 34 29.83 26.91 -2.55
CA LYS A 34 29.38 26.01 -1.52
C LYS A 34 27.86 25.82 -1.54
N SER A 35 27.16 26.69 -2.25
CA SER A 35 25.71 26.54 -2.40
C SER A 35 25.36 25.80 -3.68
N ALA A 36 26.31 25.35 -4.45
CA ALA A 36 26.04 24.63 -5.70
C ALA A 36 25.35 23.31 -5.36
N ALA A 37 24.30 22.98 -6.10
CA ALA A 37 23.60 21.74 -5.87
C ALA A 37 24.45 20.57 -6.35
N VAL A 38 24.58 19.55 -5.55
CA VAL A 38 25.30 18.34 -5.93
C VAL A 38 24.28 17.25 -6.14
N THR A 39 24.25 16.70 -7.33
CA THR A 39 23.34 15.60 -7.65
C THR A 39 24.15 14.33 -7.85
N VAL A 40 23.80 13.32 -7.12
CA VAL A 40 24.48 12.03 -7.24
C VAL A 40 23.46 11.04 -7.81
N SER A 41 23.74 10.54 -8.99
CA SER A 41 22.90 9.52 -9.60
C SER A 41 23.57 8.17 -9.40
N TYR A 42 22.82 7.19 -9.01
CA TYR A 42 23.39 5.88 -8.75
C TYR A 42 22.53 4.78 -9.35
N HIS A 43 23.12 3.65 -9.55
CA HIS A 43 22.40 2.51 -10.08
C HIS A 43 21.58 1.86 -8.98
N SER A 44 20.33 1.60 -9.23
CA SER A 44 19.52 0.85 -8.29
C SER A 44 18.82 -0.27 -9.03
N LEU A 45 18.63 -1.37 -8.37
CA LEU A 45 17.94 -2.48 -8.95
C LEU A 45 16.45 -2.20 -8.90
N LYS A 46 15.80 -2.42 -10.01
CA LYS A 46 14.37 -2.27 -10.02
C LYS A 46 13.77 -3.49 -9.38
N SER A 47 13.04 -3.30 -8.37
CA SER A 47 12.35 -4.40 -7.74
C SER A 47 11.05 -4.62 -8.45
N LYS A 48 10.69 -5.87 -8.65
CA LYS A 48 9.45 -6.16 -9.29
C LYS A 48 8.31 -5.93 -8.36
N SER A 49 8.54 -5.87 -7.11
CA SER A 49 7.47 -5.70 -6.15
C SER A 49 6.93 -4.29 -6.16
N ALA A 50 7.31 -3.51 -7.08
CA ALA A 50 6.78 -2.18 -7.20
C ALA A 50 6.88 -1.38 -5.94
N PRO A 51 7.99 -1.28 -5.42
CA PRO A 51 8.17 -0.56 -4.20
C PRO A 51 7.82 0.89 -4.35
N THR A 52 7.78 1.38 -5.57
CA THR A 52 7.44 2.74 -5.71
C THR A 52 6.10 3.03 -5.15
N ALA A 53 5.19 2.09 -5.22
CA ALA A 53 3.86 2.35 -4.72
C ALA A 53 3.90 2.51 -3.21
N GLU A 54 4.76 1.80 -2.54
CA GLU A 54 4.83 1.94 -1.13
C GLU A 54 5.44 3.24 -0.73
N SER A 55 6.39 3.70 -1.46
CA SER A 55 7.05 4.94 -1.10
C SER A 55 6.16 6.16 -1.27
N GLN A 56 5.00 5.97 -1.89
CA GLN A 56 4.09 7.08 -2.08
C GLN A 56 3.04 7.18 -0.98
N LEU A 57 3.04 6.26 -0.03
CA LEU A 57 2.13 6.38 1.08
C LEU A 57 2.62 7.48 2.02
N VAL A 58 1.72 8.34 2.43
CA VAL A 58 2.05 9.36 3.40
C VAL A 58 1.58 8.90 4.77
N ASP A 59 2.00 9.59 5.83
CA ASP A 59 1.60 9.24 7.17
C ASP A 59 0.09 9.29 7.28
N GLY A 60 -0.48 8.29 7.91
CA GLY A 60 -1.92 8.21 8.09
C GLY A 60 -2.65 7.53 6.94
N GLN A 61 -1.92 7.02 5.95
CA GLN A 61 -2.54 6.27 4.87
C GLN A 61 -2.18 4.80 4.94
N VAL A 62 -3.07 3.96 4.46
CA VAL A 62 -2.85 2.52 4.42
C VAL A 62 -3.26 1.98 3.07
N ARG A 63 -2.65 0.88 2.68
CA ARG A 63 -2.97 0.23 1.42
C ARG A 63 -3.72 -1.05 1.73
N ILE A 64 -4.89 -1.21 1.12
CA ILE A 64 -5.65 -2.41 1.35
C ILE A 64 -5.04 -3.57 0.58
N SER A 65 -5.02 -4.74 1.20
CA SER A 65 -4.46 -5.93 0.57
C SER A 65 -5.52 -6.98 0.25
N ALA A 66 -6.77 -6.63 0.36
CA ALA A 66 -7.87 -7.57 0.13
C ALA A 66 -8.96 -6.93 -0.73
N THR A 67 -9.69 -7.74 -1.45
CA THR A 67 -10.81 -7.25 -2.25
C THR A 67 -12.11 -7.49 -1.49
N PRO A 68 -13.19 -6.79 -1.85
CA PRO A 68 -14.49 -7.03 -1.21
C PRO A 68 -14.93 -8.49 -1.34
N LYS A 69 -14.57 -9.11 -2.47
CA LYS A 69 -14.96 -10.49 -2.72
C LYS A 69 -14.24 -11.46 -1.78
N GLU A 70 -13.00 -11.17 -1.44
CA GLU A 70 -12.23 -12.00 -0.54
C GLU A 70 -12.70 -11.88 0.91
N LEU A 71 -13.22 -10.72 1.26
CA LEU A 71 -13.70 -10.47 2.62
C LEU A 71 -15.08 -11.05 2.82
N LYS A 72 -15.87 -11.13 1.76
CA LYS A 72 -17.22 -11.65 1.84
C LYS A 72 -17.17 -13.15 2.14
N GLY A 73 -18.02 -13.61 3.01
CA GLY A 73 -18.05 -15.03 3.38
C GLY A 73 -17.14 -15.41 4.52
N LYS A 74 -16.31 -14.47 4.99
CA LYS A 74 -15.47 -14.72 6.15
C LYS A 74 -16.21 -14.29 7.41
N SER A 75 -15.73 -14.68 8.57
CA SER A 75 -16.27 -14.20 9.82
C SER A 75 -15.97 -12.69 9.95
N TYR A 76 -16.93 -11.94 10.46
CA TYR A 76 -16.72 -10.50 10.66
C TYR A 76 -15.53 -10.24 11.61
N GLN A 77 -15.28 -11.18 12.53
CA GLN A 77 -14.18 -11.05 13.47
C GLN A 77 -12.84 -11.20 12.73
N GLU A 78 -12.77 -12.10 11.77
CA GLU A 78 -11.55 -12.27 10.98
C GLU A 78 -11.31 -11.04 10.12
N VAL A 79 -12.36 -10.52 9.51
CA VAL A 79 -12.25 -9.32 8.66
C VAL A 79 -11.86 -8.12 9.52
N PHE A 80 -12.43 -8.01 10.71
CA PHE A 80 -12.10 -6.92 11.61
C PHE A 80 -10.60 -6.96 11.97
N SER A 81 -10.10 -8.13 12.36
CA SER A 81 -8.70 -8.29 12.70
C SER A 81 -7.78 -8.01 11.51
N LEU A 82 -8.16 -8.51 10.34
CA LEU A 82 -7.39 -8.29 9.13
C LEU A 82 -7.26 -6.80 8.81
N LEU A 83 -8.36 -6.07 8.90
CA LEU A 83 -8.35 -4.64 8.62
C LEU A 83 -7.54 -3.86 9.65
N GLN A 84 -7.56 -4.31 10.92
CA GLN A 84 -6.72 -3.69 11.93
C GLN A 84 -5.24 -3.96 11.64
N GLU A 85 -4.90 -5.15 11.18
CA GLU A 85 -3.51 -5.47 10.85
C GLU A 85 -3.03 -4.67 9.66
N ILE A 86 -3.90 -4.34 8.72
CA ILE A 86 -3.57 -3.50 7.59
C ILE A 86 -3.26 -2.07 8.06
N GLY A 87 -3.86 -1.64 9.15
CA GLY A 87 -3.60 -0.32 9.73
C GLY A 87 -4.81 0.57 9.91
N PHE A 88 -6.00 0.05 9.61
CA PHE A 88 -7.22 0.85 9.79
C PHE A 88 -7.58 0.93 11.27
N THR A 89 -8.04 2.08 11.69
CA THR A 89 -8.38 2.34 13.10
C THR A 89 -9.87 2.60 13.33
N ASN A 90 -10.63 2.91 12.31
CA ASN A 90 -12.04 3.28 12.46
C ASN A 90 -12.93 2.20 11.84
N ILE A 91 -13.01 1.04 12.47
CA ILE A 91 -13.74 -0.11 11.97
C ILE A 91 -14.97 -0.38 12.83
N THR A 92 -16.12 -0.50 12.20
CA THR A 92 -17.38 -0.81 12.88
C THR A 92 -18.01 -2.03 12.22
N SER A 93 -18.59 -2.90 13.01
CA SER A 93 -19.32 -4.05 12.48
C SER A 93 -20.80 -3.85 12.76
N LYS A 94 -21.65 -4.14 11.79
CA LYS A 94 -23.08 -3.98 11.91
C LYS A 94 -23.81 -5.27 11.56
N PRO A 95 -24.59 -5.81 12.52
CA PRO A 95 -25.39 -6.99 12.24
C PRO A 95 -26.60 -6.62 11.38
N MET A 96 -26.96 -7.46 10.47
CA MET A 96 -28.06 -7.17 9.57
C MET A 96 -29.40 -7.75 10.02
N GLY A 97 -29.37 -8.73 10.91
CA GLY A 97 -30.61 -9.35 11.40
C GLY A 97 -31.41 -10.04 10.31
N ASP A 98 -30.71 -10.54 9.29
CA ASP A 98 -31.36 -11.10 8.12
C ASP A 98 -31.36 -12.63 8.07
N LEU A 99 -30.80 -13.29 9.05
CA LEU A 99 -30.74 -14.73 9.06
C LEU A 99 -32.03 -15.34 9.56
N LYS A 100 -32.40 -16.46 8.95
CA LYS A 100 -33.55 -17.23 9.36
C LYS A 100 -33.10 -18.68 9.46
N LYS A 101 -33.79 -19.46 10.22
CA LYS A 101 -33.49 -20.87 10.35
C LYS A 101 -33.50 -21.51 8.97
N GLY A 102 -32.48 -22.29 8.66
CA GLY A 102 -32.37 -22.96 7.39
C GLY A 102 -31.68 -22.20 6.28
N TRP A 103 -31.16 -20.99 6.58
CA TRP A 103 -30.43 -20.27 5.58
C TRP A 103 -29.03 -20.81 5.46
N LEU A 104 -28.43 -20.56 4.29
CA LEU A 104 -27.09 -21.04 3.99
C LEU A 104 -25.95 -20.19 4.55
N HIS A 105 -26.26 -19.09 5.13
CA HIS A 105 -25.24 -18.20 5.70
C HIS A 105 -25.16 -18.39 7.20
N ASP A 106 -23.95 -18.31 7.70
CA ASP A 106 -23.72 -18.47 9.13
C ASP A 106 -23.82 -17.13 9.87
N ASP A 107 -24.18 -17.22 11.14
CA ASP A 107 -24.22 -16.04 11.98
C ASP A 107 -22.80 -15.48 12.10
N GLY A 108 -22.63 -14.23 11.77
CA GLY A 108 -21.31 -13.58 11.75
C GLY A 108 -20.61 -13.60 10.39
N GLU A 109 -21.23 -14.20 9.38
CA GLU A 109 -20.61 -14.24 8.05
C GLU A 109 -20.72 -12.87 7.40
N VAL A 110 -19.62 -12.36 6.89
CA VAL A 110 -19.58 -11.03 6.25
C VAL A 110 -20.34 -11.04 4.94
N LYS A 111 -21.24 -10.12 4.81
CA LYS A 111 -21.97 -9.91 3.57
C LYS A 111 -21.28 -8.88 2.72
N GLU A 112 -20.84 -7.80 3.33
CA GLU A 112 -20.27 -6.69 2.60
C GLU A 112 -19.40 -5.83 3.50
N VAL A 113 -18.39 -5.24 2.94
CA VAL A 113 -17.53 -4.29 3.66
C VAL A 113 -17.51 -3.00 2.86
N SER A 114 -17.71 -1.88 3.54
CA SER A 114 -17.55 -0.58 2.89
C SER A 114 -16.36 0.15 3.51
N ILE A 115 -15.60 0.85 2.69
CA ILE A 115 -14.48 1.67 3.14
C ILE A 115 -14.72 3.09 2.60
N ALA A 116 -14.76 4.05 3.48
CA ALA A 116 -15.03 5.45 3.14
C ALA A 116 -16.34 5.58 2.33
N GLY A 117 -17.33 4.74 2.67
CA GLY A 117 -18.63 4.78 2.01
C GLY A 117 -18.70 4.01 0.69
N SER A 118 -17.62 3.36 0.26
CA SER A 118 -17.59 2.61 -0.98
C SER A 118 -17.48 1.11 -0.72
N THR A 119 -18.31 0.32 -1.38
CA THR A 119 -18.21 -1.13 -1.31
C THR A 119 -17.36 -1.72 -2.43
N LYS A 120 -16.82 -0.83 -3.28
CA LYS A 120 -15.97 -1.27 -4.37
C LYS A 120 -14.56 -0.76 -4.13
N PHE A 121 -13.66 -1.65 -3.91
CA PHE A 121 -12.24 -1.34 -3.75
C PHE A 121 -11.42 -2.52 -4.26
N SER A 122 -10.16 -2.29 -4.54
CA SER A 122 -9.28 -3.33 -5.08
C SER A 122 -8.00 -3.38 -4.26
N THR A 123 -7.29 -4.49 -4.38
CA THR A 123 -5.96 -4.58 -3.73
C THR A 123 -5.09 -3.45 -4.23
N ASN A 124 -4.33 -2.89 -3.35
CA ASN A 124 -3.45 -1.75 -3.60
C ASN A 124 -4.15 -0.39 -3.60
N ASP A 125 -5.45 -0.34 -3.40
CA ASP A 125 -6.10 0.96 -3.21
C ASP A 125 -5.61 1.56 -1.89
N ILE A 126 -5.49 2.85 -1.85
CA ILE A 126 -4.97 3.59 -0.71
C ILE A 126 -6.11 4.37 -0.05
N PHE A 127 -6.21 4.22 1.25
CA PHE A 127 -7.22 4.93 2.03
C PHE A 127 -6.56 5.57 3.25
N ASP A 128 -7.22 6.50 3.86
CA ASP A 128 -6.74 7.06 5.13
C ASP A 128 -6.91 5.99 6.22
N SER A 129 -6.00 5.93 7.15
CA SER A 129 -6.06 4.95 8.23
C SER A 129 -7.30 5.12 9.11
N ASP A 130 -7.85 6.32 9.15
CA ASP A 130 -9.05 6.60 9.92
C ASP A 130 -10.31 6.61 9.03
N ALA A 131 -10.22 6.13 7.80
CA ALA A 131 -11.39 6.03 6.93
C ALA A 131 -12.41 5.13 7.59
N GLU A 132 -13.68 5.53 7.50
CA GLU A 132 -14.72 4.76 8.14
C GLU A 132 -14.90 3.43 7.43
N ILE A 133 -14.79 2.33 8.16
CA ILE A 133 -15.01 1.01 7.61
C ILE A 133 -16.22 0.43 8.30
N VAL A 134 -17.17 -0.07 7.53
CA VAL A 134 -18.34 -0.73 8.08
C VAL A 134 -18.40 -2.15 7.53
N ILE A 135 -18.43 -3.12 8.43
CA ILE A 135 -18.52 -4.52 8.08
C ILE A 135 -19.96 -4.94 8.31
N PHE A 136 -20.67 -5.26 7.24
CA PHE A 136 -22.03 -5.75 7.34
C PHE A 136 -21.98 -7.27 7.36
N TYR A 137 -22.56 -7.89 8.35
CA TYR A 137 -22.55 -9.34 8.47
C TYR A 137 -23.93 -9.90 8.74
N HIS A 138 -24.11 -11.15 8.32
CA HIS A 138 -25.37 -11.84 8.53
C HIS A 138 -25.51 -12.18 10.01
N SER A 139 -26.68 -11.97 10.56
CA SER A 139 -26.92 -12.28 11.95
C SER A 139 -28.39 -12.61 12.13
N PHE A 140 -28.71 -13.28 13.21
CA PHE A 140 -30.10 -13.48 13.54
C PHE A 140 -30.67 -12.16 14.09
N PRO A 141 -31.95 -11.90 13.86
CA PRO A 141 -32.54 -10.66 14.34
C PRO A 141 -32.49 -10.62 15.88
N SER A 142 -32.15 -9.44 16.36
CA SER A 142 -32.11 -9.19 17.78
C SER A 142 -33.52 -8.86 18.23
N GLU A 143 -33.95 -9.42 19.31
CA GLU A 143 -35.27 -9.13 19.81
C GLU A 143 -35.34 -7.89 20.69
#